data_c87fd09ece98775ef560f0381bd8681f
#
_entry.id   c87fd09ece98775ef560f0381bd8681f
#
_cell.length_a   1.000
_cell.length_b   1.000
_cell.length_c   1.000
_cell.angle_alpha   90.00
_cell.angle_beta   90.00
_cell.angle_gamma   90.00
#
_symmetry.space_group_name_H-M   'P 1'
#
loop_
_entity.id
_entity.type
_entity.pdbx_description
1 polymer ?
#
loop_
_entity_poly.entity_id
_entity_poly.type
_entity_poly.pdbx_seq_one_letter_code
_entity_poly.pdbx_strand_id
1 'polypeptide(L)'
;MIKEKYVRPAILADALELAPKMKAEDRAEILASNNASPLKALVEPFTYEKGKIYSIIGTKDEGVIGMFGCCPSQLPEYGVVWLLSSNDLYKHTRQFLKECPRWVDEMSQGFEYIYNFVDSRNWKTLKWLQFLGFEPKEKIEKYGHGKLPFLLMMKELNKQKNVXCSYSIKSRNSDIFSSK
;
A
#
# COMPACT_ATOMS: atom_id res chain seq x y z
N MET A 1 4.77 -15.13 29.10
CA MET A 1 4.25 -15.31 27.72
C MET A 1 4.55 -14.04 26.91
N ILE A 2 5.48 -14.17 25.98
CA ILE A 2 5.75 -13.05 25.05
C ILE A 2 4.56 -12.95 24.11
N LYS A 3 3.77 -11.89 24.25
CA LYS A 3 2.69 -11.61 23.33
C LYS A 3 3.32 -11.33 21.98
N GLU A 4 3.11 -12.20 21.01
CA GLU A 4 3.57 -11.94 19.65
C GLU A 4 2.96 -10.61 19.19
N LYS A 5 3.81 -9.75 18.67
CA LYS A 5 3.35 -8.45 18.19
C LYS A 5 2.42 -8.67 16.99
N TYR A 6 1.26 -8.04 17.05
CA TYR A 6 0.29 -8.11 15.96
C TYR A 6 0.90 -7.63 14.64
N VAL A 7 1.77 -6.63 14.68
CA VAL A 7 2.52 -6.16 13.50
C VAL A 7 4.00 -6.18 13.85
N ARG A 8 4.80 -6.73 12.95
CA ARG A 8 6.26 -6.77 13.10
C ARG A 8 6.93 -6.61 11.73
N PRO A 9 8.23 -6.27 11.70
CA PRO A 9 8.95 -6.26 10.42
C PRO A 9 8.82 -7.62 9.72
N ALA A 10 8.63 -7.57 8.40
CA ALA A 10 8.43 -8.76 7.60
C ALA A 10 9.75 -9.49 7.30
N ILE A 11 9.65 -10.80 7.18
CA ILE A 11 10.75 -11.63 6.67
C ILE A 11 10.27 -12.35 5.41
N LEU A 12 11.20 -12.84 4.60
CA LEU A 12 10.86 -13.47 3.32
C LEU A 12 9.93 -14.69 3.50
N ALA A 13 10.09 -15.44 4.57
CA ALA A 13 9.21 -16.58 4.86
C ALA A 13 7.74 -16.17 4.99
N ASP A 14 7.47 -14.93 5.41
CA ASP A 14 6.09 -14.43 5.52
C ASP A 14 5.40 -14.37 4.15
N ALA A 15 6.16 -13.97 3.12
CA ALA A 15 5.63 -13.93 1.76
C ALA A 15 5.25 -15.32 1.25
N LEU A 16 6.08 -16.31 1.57
CA LEU A 16 5.82 -17.70 1.20
C LEU A 16 4.57 -18.23 1.92
N GLU A 17 4.37 -17.82 3.17
CA GLU A 17 3.20 -18.24 3.94
C GLU A 17 1.92 -17.56 3.42
N LEU A 18 1.96 -16.26 3.12
CA LEU A 18 0.77 -15.48 2.75
C LEU A 18 0.33 -15.72 1.31
N ALA A 19 1.27 -15.93 0.37
CA ALA A 19 0.94 -15.98 -1.06
C ALA A 19 -0.17 -16.96 -1.40
N PRO A 20 -0.16 -18.22 -0.91
CA PRO A 20 -1.23 -19.17 -1.30
C PRO A 20 -2.61 -18.82 -0.76
N LYS A 21 -2.69 -18.00 0.30
CA LYS A 21 -3.98 -17.64 0.91
C LYS A 21 -4.39 -16.19 0.67
N MET A 22 -3.72 -15.49 -0.26
CA MET A 22 -4.09 -14.12 -0.62
C MET A 22 -5.53 -14.07 -1.13
N LYS A 23 -6.30 -13.08 -0.68
CA LYS A 23 -7.72 -12.98 -1.03
C LYS A 23 -7.92 -12.63 -2.51
N ALA A 24 -9.10 -12.99 -3.02
CA ALA A 24 -9.40 -12.89 -4.46
C ALA A 24 -9.28 -11.46 -5.00
N GLU A 25 -9.73 -10.47 -4.24
CA GLU A 25 -9.69 -9.07 -4.67
C GLU A 25 -8.25 -8.58 -4.87
N ASP A 26 -7.36 -8.98 -3.97
CA ASP A 26 -5.95 -8.60 -4.07
C ASP A 26 -5.28 -9.32 -5.24
N ARG A 27 -5.58 -10.61 -5.44
CA ARG A 27 -5.07 -11.36 -6.60
C ARG A 27 -5.49 -10.71 -7.91
N ALA A 28 -6.76 -10.30 -8.00
CA ALA A 28 -7.29 -9.66 -9.21
C ALA A 28 -6.60 -8.31 -9.45
N GLU A 29 -6.36 -7.54 -8.39
CA GLU A 29 -5.74 -6.22 -8.51
C GLU A 29 -4.29 -6.30 -8.99
N ILE A 30 -3.48 -7.19 -8.40
CA ILE A 30 -2.08 -7.33 -8.81
C ILE A 30 -1.96 -7.93 -10.22
N LEU A 31 -2.88 -8.79 -10.60
CA LEU A 31 -2.92 -9.30 -11.97
C LEU A 31 -3.28 -8.19 -12.96
N ALA A 32 -4.28 -7.38 -12.64
CA ALA A 32 -4.72 -6.30 -13.52
C ALA A 32 -3.66 -5.19 -13.65
N SER A 33 -2.96 -4.87 -12.56
CA SER A 33 -1.96 -3.79 -12.59
C SER A 33 -0.65 -4.22 -13.23
N ASN A 34 -0.06 -5.32 -12.77
CA ASN A 34 1.32 -5.69 -13.11
C ASN A 34 1.48 -7.08 -13.72
N ASN A 35 0.38 -7.79 -13.98
CA ASN A 35 0.43 -9.19 -14.41
C ASN A 35 1.26 -10.05 -13.43
N ALA A 36 1.13 -9.77 -12.14
CA ALA A 36 1.96 -10.41 -11.12
C ALA A 36 1.23 -11.56 -10.44
N SER A 37 1.99 -12.59 -10.05
CA SER A 37 1.49 -13.64 -9.16
C SER A 37 1.51 -13.14 -7.71
N PRO A 38 0.73 -13.77 -6.81
CA PRO A 38 0.80 -13.39 -5.40
C PRO A 38 2.20 -13.44 -4.81
N LEU A 39 2.97 -14.48 -5.09
CA LEU A 39 4.32 -14.59 -4.55
C LEU A 39 5.24 -13.49 -5.07
N LYS A 40 5.19 -13.21 -6.38
CA LYS A 40 6.01 -12.15 -6.97
C LYS A 40 5.71 -10.79 -6.33
N ALA A 41 4.42 -10.49 -6.16
CA ALA A 41 4.00 -9.20 -5.58
C ALA A 41 4.49 -9.03 -4.14
N LEU A 42 4.54 -10.13 -3.37
CA LEU A 42 4.97 -10.08 -1.97
C LEU A 42 6.49 -10.10 -1.81
N VAL A 43 7.22 -10.68 -2.76
CA VAL A 43 8.68 -10.79 -2.69
C VAL A 43 9.37 -9.54 -3.25
N GLU A 44 8.83 -8.96 -4.30
CA GLU A 44 9.45 -7.80 -4.96
C GLU A 44 9.80 -6.65 -4.00
N PRO A 45 8.93 -6.28 -3.03
CA PRO A 45 9.28 -5.20 -2.10
C PRO A 45 10.58 -5.41 -1.33
N PHE A 46 11.01 -6.66 -1.10
CA PHE A 46 12.26 -6.94 -0.39
C PHE A 46 13.49 -6.51 -1.18
N THR A 47 13.36 -6.25 -2.48
CA THR A 47 14.49 -5.84 -3.31
C THR A 47 14.84 -4.35 -3.19
N TYR A 48 13.97 -3.54 -2.58
CA TYR A 48 14.20 -2.09 -2.45
C TYR A 48 14.96 -1.78 -1.17
N GLU A 49 16.11 -1.11 -1.29
CA GLU A 49 16.98 -0.80 -0.16
C GLU A 49 16.30 0.04 0.93
N LYS A 50 15.45 0.98 0.52
CA LYS A 50 14.80 1.90 1.45
C LYS A 50 13.34 1.54 1.71
N GLY A 51 12.94 0.36 1.28
CA GLY A 51 11.57 -0.11 1.52
C GLY A 51 11.36 -0.52 2.97
N LYS A 52 10.19 -0.23 3.50
CA LYS A 52 9.77 -0.70 4.83
C LYS A 52 8.62 -1.67 4.63
N ILE A 53 8.77 -2.87 5.16
CA ILE A 53 7.81 -3.97 4.99
C ILE A 53 7.46 -4.55 6.34
N TYR A 54 6.17 -4.74 6.58
CA TYR A 54 5.64 -5.27 7.83
C TYR A 54 4.69 -6.43 7.55
N SER A 55 4.62 -7.36 8.50
CA SER A 55 3.67 -8.46 8.48
C SER A 55 2.64 -8.29 9.59
N ILE A 56 1.40 -8.65 9.28
CA ILE A 56 0.30 -8.67 10.23
C ILE A 56 0.07 -10.12 10.63
N ILE A 57 0.12 -10.37 11.94
CA ILE A 57 0.06 -11.72 12.48
C ILE A 57 -1.31 -11.92 13.14
N GLY A 58 -2.05 -12.91 12.67
CA GLY A 58 -3.34 -13.27 13.26
C GLY A 58 -3.19 -14.20 14.46
N THR A 59 -4.19 -15.04 14.68
CA THR A 59 -4.10 -16.07 15.71
C THR A 59 -3.03 -17.12 15.34
N LYS A 60 -2.70 -17.98 16.28
CA LYS A 60 -1.74 -19.06 16.05
C LYS A 60 -2.11 -19.92 14.83
N ASP A 61 -3.40 -20.18 14.64
CA ASP A 61 -3.86 -20.98 13.51
C ASP A 61 -3.90 -20.20 12.19
N GLU A 62 -4.05 -18.88 12.27
CA GLU A 62 -4.10 -18.03 11.08
C GLU A 62 -2.70 -17.70 10.53
N GLY A 63 -1.73 -17.52 11.42
CA GLY A 63 -0.37 -17.13 11.03
C GLY A 63 -0.31 -15.75 10.43
N VAL A 64 0.44 -15.59 9.33
CA VAL A 64 0.56 -14.31 8.62
C VAL A 64 -0.72 -14.06 7.82
N ILE A 65 -1.44 -12.99 8.17
CA ILE A 65 -2.72 -12.66 7.54
C ILE A 65 -2.65 -11.45 6.63
N GLY A 66 -1.53 -10.73 6.64
CA GLY A 66 -1.32 -9.61 5.73
C GLY A 66 0.11 -9.15 5.74
N MET A 67 0.49 -8.46 4.67
CA MET A 67 1.77 -7.75 4.59
C MET A 67 1.51 -6.39 3.97
N PHE A 68 2.22 -5.38 4.45
CA PHE A 68 2.07 -4.03 3.95
C PHE A 68 3.41 -3.30 4.03
N GLY A 69 3.48 -2.18 3.33
CA GLY A 69 4.71 -1.42 3.37
C GLY A 69 4.67 -0.16 2.54
N CYS A 70 5.83 0.47 2.47
CA CYS A 70 6.04 1.64 1.65
C CYS A 70 7.38 1.47 0.93
N CYS A 71 7.35 1.57 -0.38
CA CYS A 71 8.53 1.46 -1.23
C CYS A 71 8.87 2.81 -1.83
N PRO A 72 10.16 3.11 -2.04
CA PRO A 72 10.51 4.33 -2.76
C PRO A 72 10.03 4.28 -4.21
N SER A 73 9.66 5.43 -4.75
CA SER A 73 9.36 5.57 -6.17
C SER A 73 10.55 6.17 -6.91
N GLN A 74 10.39 6.45 -8.21
CA GLN A 74 11.42 7.11 -8.99
C GLN A 74 11.67 8.55 -8.52
N LEU A 75 10.68 9.15 -7.83
CA LEU A 75 10.82 10.49 -7.25
C LEU A 75 11.07 10.37 -5.75
N PRO A 76 12.15 10.99 -5.23
CA PRO A 76 12.51 10.81 -3.81
C PRO A 76 11.44 11.24 -2.82
N GLU A 77 10.62 12.22 -3.17
CA GLU A 77 9.58 12.77 -2.28
C GLU A 77 8.37 11.85 -2.17
N TYR A 78 8.22 10.86 -3.06
CA TYR A 78 7.01 10.03 -3.16
C TYR A 78 7.28 8.59 -2.78
N GLY A 79 6.50 8.06 -1.84
CA GLY A 79 6.52 6.65 -1.48
C GLY A 79 5.27 5.94 -2.00
N VAL A 80 5.43 4.69 -2.40
CA VAL A 80 4.32 3.84 -2.87
C VAL A 80 3.91 2.93 -1.72
N VAL A 81 2.68 3.10 -1.23
CA VAL A 81 2.16 2.24 -0.16
C VAL A 81 1.37 1.08 -0.75
N TRP A 82 1.36 -0.05 -0.03
CA TRP A 82 0.66 -1.25 -0.48
C TRP A 82 0.24 -2.09 0.73
N LEU A 83 -0.82 -2.87 0.54
CA LEU A 83 -1.31 -3.86 1.50
C LEU A 83 -1.89 -5.03 0.72
N LEU A 84 -1.44 -6.23 1.03
CA LEU A 84 -1.97 -7.48 0.47
C LEU A 84 -2.28 -8.42 1.64
N SER A 85 -3.43 -9.10 1.59
CA SER A 85 -3.86 -9.89 2.73
C SER A 85 -4.64 -11.13 2.36
N SER A 86 -4.83 -12.00 3.33
CA SER A 86 -5.82 -13.07 3.28
C SER A 86 -7.18 -12.54 3.77
N ASN A 87 -8.22 -13.37 3.63
CA ASN A 87 -9.55 -13.01 4.15
C ASN A 87 -9.56 -12.97 5.69
N ASP A 88 -8.58 -13.57 6.35
CA ASP A 88 -8.53 -13.56 7.82
C ASP A 88 -8.37 -12.14 8.37
N LEU A 89 -7.81 -11.20 7.61
CA LEU A 89 -7.69 -9.82 8.06
C LEU A 89 -9.05 -9.21 8.40
N TYR A 90 -10.12 -9.61 7.71
CA TYR A 90 -11.46 -9.10 7.99
C TYR A 90 -11.96 -9.46 9.40
N LYS A 91 -11.44 -10.55 9.99
CA LYS A 91 -11.77 -10.92 11.36
C LYS A 91 -11.13 -9.99 12.40
N HIS A 92 -10.13 -9.21 12.00
CA HIS A 92 -9.36 -8.32 12.87
C HIS A 92 -9.52 -6.84 12.49
N THR A 93 -10.61 -6.49 11.80
CA THR A 93 -10.83 -5.15 11.27
C THR A 93 -10.72 -4.07 12.34
N ARG A 94 -11.30 -4.30 13.51
CA ARG A 94 -11.29 -3.32 14.59
C ARG A 94 -9.88 -2.98 15.06
N GLN A 95 -9.06 -4.00 15.30
CA GLN A 95 -7.67 -3.82 15.72
C GLN A 95 -6.85 -3.17 14.61
N PHE A 96 -7.06 -3.63 13.37
CA PHE A 96 -6.36 -3.09 12.21
C PHE A 96 -6.63 -1.59 12.04
N LEU A 97 -7.90 -1.18 12.09
CA LEU A 97 -8.26 0.23 11.94
C LEU A 97 -7.73 1.09 13.09
N LYS A 98 -7.66 0.53 14.28
CA LYS A 98 -7.12 1.24 15.45
C LYS A 98 -5.61 1.49 15.29
N GLU A 99 -4.86 0.54 14.75
CA GLU A 99 -3.41 0.59 14.70
C GLU A 99 -2.83 1.14 13.40
N CYS A 100 -3.57 1.04 12.28
CA CYS A 100 -2.99 1.36 10.98
C CYS A 100 -2.55 2.83 10.83
N PRO A 101 -3.20 3.84 11.44
CA PRO A 101 -2.67 5.21 11.31
C PRO A 101 -1.24 5.34 11.82
N ARG A 102 -0.92 4.68 12.93
CA ARG A 102 0.43 4.69 13.49
C ARG A 102 1.44 4.04 12.53
N TRP A 103 1.05 2.91 11.93
CA TRP A 103 1.93 2.20 11.00
C TRP A 103 2.13 2.98 9.70
N VAL A 104 1.08 3.66 9.22
CA VAL A 104 1.22 4.53 8.04
C VAL A 104 2.22 5.65 8.33
N ASP A 105 2.12 6.29 9.51
CA ASP A 105 3.07 7.33 9.90
C ASP A 105 4.50 6.79 9.96
N GLU A 106 4.69 5.61 10.53
CA GLU A 106 6.02 5.02 10.68
C GLU A 106 6.64 4.64 9.33
N MET A 107 5.88 3.96 8.47
CA MET A 107 6.42 3.49 7.20
C MET A 107 6.64 4.60 6.18
N SER A 108 5.98 5.74 6.36
CA SER A 108 6.07 6.85 5.41
C SER A 108 7.11 7.90 5.79
N GLN A 109 7.85 7.70 6.88
CA GLN A 109 8.92 8.63 7.27
C GLN A 109 9.94 8.77 6.14
N GLY A 110 10.30 10.01 5.84
CA GLY A 110 11.24 10.33 4.78
C GLY A 110 10.59 10.70 3.45
N PHE A 111 9.26 10.56 3.35
CA PHE A 111 8.52 10.97 2.15
C PHE A 111 7.66 12.20 2.45
N GLU A 112 7.42 13.00 1.41
CA GLU A 112 6.48 14.13 1.50
C GLU A 112 5.07 13.71 1.08
N TYR A 113 4.99 12.73 0.20
CA TYR A 113 3.74 12.19 -0.33
C TYR A 113 3.79 10.67 -0.34
N ILE A 114 2.65 10.05 -0.09
CA ILE A 114 2.50 8.61 -0.29
C ILE A 114 1.26 8.38 -1.16
N TYR A 115 1.33 7.35 -2.01
CA TYR A 115 0.26 7.09 -2.96
C TYR A 115 0.15 5.61 -3.29
N ASN A 116 -0.98 5.26 -3.90
CA ASN A 116 -1.19 3.96 -4.51
C ASN A 116 -2.22 4.09 -5.63
N PHE A 117 -2.07 3.25 -6.66
CA PHE A 117 -3.09 3.08 -7.68
C PHE A 117 -3.97 1.91 -7.28
N VAL A 118 -5.27 2.14 -7.17
CA VAL A 118 -6.21 1.16 -6.64
C VAL A 118 -7.27 0.87 -7.70
N ASP A 119 -7.52 -0.42 -7.96
CA ASP A 119 -8.59 -0.86 -8.84
C ASP A 119 -9.91 -0.23 -8.36
N SER A 120 -10.61 0.45 -9.26
CA SER A 120 -11.83 1.18 -8.89
C SER A 120 -12.95 0.25 -8.40
N ARG A 121 -12.86 -1.06 -8.67
CA ARG A 121 -13.79 -2.07 -8.15
C ARG A 121 -13.51 -2.42 -6.68
N ASN A 122 -12.31 -2.12 -6.19
CA ASN A 122 -11.88 -2.48 -4.83
C ASN A 122 -12.32 -1.41 -3.82
N TRP A 123 -13.65 -1.28 -3.67
CA TRP A 123 -14.24 -0.22 -2.85
C TRP A 123 -13.83 -0.31 -1.37
N LYS A 124 -13.54 -1.51 -0.88
CA LYS A 124 -13.09 -1.68 0.51
C LYS A 124 -11.74 -1.01 0.74
N THR A 125 -10.80 -1.22 -0.17
CA THR A 125 -9.49 -0.56 -0.09
C THR A 125 -9.63 0.95 -0.24
N LEU A 126 -10.48 1.40 -1.17
CA LEU A 126 -10.70 2.84 -1.36
C LEU A 126 -11.23 3.50 -0.08
N LYS A 127 -12.21 2.88 0.58
CA LYS A 127 -12.77 3.38 1.84
C LYS A 127 -11.70 3.42 2.95
N TRP A 128 -10.91 2.36 3.04
CA TRP A 128 -9.84 2.29 4.04
C TRP A 128 -8.79 3.38 3.82
N LEU A 129 -8.38 3.61 2.59
CA LEU A 129 -7.42 4.67 2.28
C LEU A 129 -8.00 6.05 2.59
N GLN A 130 -9.29 6.28 2.30
CA GLN A 130 -9.95 7.53 2.66
C GLN A 130 -9.97 7.73 4.18
N PHE A 131 -10.23 6.67 4.93
CA PHE A 131 -10.16 6.71 6.40
C PHE A 131 -8.76 7.14 6.88
N LEU A 132 -7.72 6.71 6.18
CA LEU A 132 -6.33 7.07 6.50
C LEU A 132 -5.92 8.46 6.00
N GLY A 133 -6.82 9.19 5.35
CA GLY A 133 -6.55 10.55 4.88
C GLY A 133 -6.08 10.66 3.44
N PHE A 134 -6.10 9.56 2.69
CA PHE A 134 -5.80 9.61 1.26
C PHE A 134 -6.97 10.20 0.51
N GLU A 135 -6.68 10.92 -0.57
CA GLU A 135 -7.68 11.53 -1.43
C GLU A 135 -7.52 11.02 -2.87
N PRO A 136 -8.64 10.81 -3.58
CA PRO A 136 -8.54 10.48 -5.01
C PRO A 136 -8.07 11.70 -5.79
N LYS A 137 -7.03 11.52 -6.60
CA LYS A 137 -6.42 12.60 -7.39
C LYS A 137 -6.70 12.47 -8.88
N GLU A 138 -6.77 11.23 -9.38
CA GLU A 138 -6.95 10.98 -10.80
C GLU A 138 -7.57 9.61 -11.01
N LYS A 139 -8.41 9.49 -12.03
CA LYS A 139 -8.92 8.21 -12.50
C LYS A 139 -8.27 7.90 -13.84
N ILE A 140 -7.63 6.73 -13.93
CA ILE A 140 -7.00 6.26 -15.16
C ILE A 140 -7.85 5.12 -15.70
N GLU A 141 -8.51 5.38 -16.83
CA GLU A 141 -9.52 4.45 -17.38
C GLU A 141 -8.91 3.13 -17.87
N LYS A 142 -7.66 3.15 -18.35
CA LYS A 142 -7.00 1.95 -18.90
C LYS A 142 -5.63 1.81 -18.26
N TYR A 143 -5.61 1.32 -17.01
CA TYR A 143 -4.39 1.21 -16.21
C TYR A 143 -3.84 -0.21 -16.26
N GLY A 144 -2.51 -0.29 -16.34
CA GLY A 144 -1.77 -1.53 -16.14
C GLY A 144 -1.99 -2.57 -17.21
N HIS A 145 -1.62 -3.78 -16.90
CA HIS A 145 -1.70 -4.92 -17.80
C HIS A 145 -3.14 -5.21 -18.25
N GLY A 146 -4.09 -5.16 -17.31
CA GLY A 146 -5.48 -5.49 -17.59
C GLY A 146 -6.29 -4.38 -18.23
N LYS A 147 -5.73 -3.19 -18.39
CA LYS A 147 -6.40 -2.02 -18.97
C LYS A 147 -7.74 -1.73 -18.30
N LEU A 148 -7.76 -1.79 -16.96
CA LEU A 148 -8.95 -1.55 -16.15
C LEU A 148 -8.89 -0.17 -15.49
N PRO A 149 -10.03 0.40 -15.07
CA PRO A 149 -10.00 1.72 -14.41
C PRO A 149 -9.43 1.62 -13.00
N PHE A 150 -8.43 2.44 -12.72
CA PHE A 150 -7.78 2.58 -11.40
C PHE A 150 -7.89 4.03 -10.94
N LEU A 151 -7.89 4.22 -9.64
CA LEU A 151 -7.83 5.55 -9.01
C LEU A 151 -6.46 5.76 -8.38
N LEU A 152 -5.87 6.93 -8.63
CA LEU A 152 -4.68 7.37 -7.91
C LEU A 152 -5.14 7.94 -6.57
N MET A 153 -4.75 7.27 -5.48
CA MET A 153 -5.04 7.71 -4.11
C MET A 153 -3.75 8.25 -3.51
N MET A 154 -3.78 9.46 -2.97
CA MET A 154 -2.57 10.14 -2.49
C MET A 154 -2.82 10.83 -1.16
N LYS A 155 -1.80 10.83 -0.31
CA LYS A 155 -1.80 11.56 0.97
C LYS A 155 -0.56 12.42 1.04
N GLU A 156 -0.74 13.71 1.37
CA GLU A 156 0.35 14.63 1.67
C GLU A 156 0.67 14.54 3.16
N LEU A 157 1.95 14.35 3.50
CA LEU A 157 2.36 14.06 4.87
C LEU A 157 2.75 15.31 5.67
N ASN A 158 3.25 16.36 5.01
CA ASN A 158 3.78 17.54 5.67
C ASN A 158 2.94 18.79 5.41
N LYS A 159 1.71 18.80 5.93
CA LYS A 159 0.85 20.00 5.84
C LYS A 159 1.24 21.13 6.79
N GLN A 160 2.22 20.93 7.69
CA GLN A 160 2.50 21.91 8.72
C GLN A 160 3.72 22.83 8.47
N LYS A 161 4.44 22.66 7.35
CA LYS A 161 5.58 23.52 7.03
C LYS A 161 5.57 23.91 5.57
N ASN A 162 4.74 24.87 5.19
CA ASN A 162 5.05 25.76 4.07
C ASN A 162 3.80 26.40 3.48
N VAL A 163 3.53 27.56 3.99
CA VAL A 163 2.65 28.51 3.32
C VAL A 163 3.36 29.22 2.15
N UNK A 164 4.36 28.69 1.90
CA UNK A 164 5.02 29.46 0.93
C UNK A 164 5.49 28.80 -0.28
N CYS A 165 5.09 27.89 -0.59
CA CYS A 165 5.57 27.38 -1.88
C CYS A 165 4.45 26.78 -2.72
N SER A 166 3.37 27.55 -2.90
CA SER A 166 2.22 27.08 -3.66
C SER A 166 2.35 27.21 -5.18
N TYR A 167 3.49 27.73 -5.67
CA TYR A 167 3.64 28.03 -7.10
C TYR A 167 4.41 26.97 -7.91
N SER A 168 5.07 26.00 -7.27
CA SER A 168 5.93 25.09 -8.02
C SER A 168 5.36 23.68 -8.22
N ILE A 169 4.18 23.40 -7.64
CA ILE A 169 3.64 22.03 -7.64
C ILE A 169 2.83 21.71 -8.91
N LYS A 170 2.23 22.75 -9.53
CA LYS A 170 1.37 22.51 -10.71
C LYS A 170 2.10 22.03 -11.95
N SER A 171 3.41 22.32 -12.08
CA SER A 171 4.16 21.90 -13.27
C SER A 171 4.83 20.53 -13.17
N ARG A 172 4.96 19.99 -11.93
CA ARG A 172 5.63 18.71 -11.73
C ARG A 172 4.69 17.49 -11.74
N ASN A 173 3.39 17.74 -11.50
CA ASN A 173 2.43 16.63 -11.46
C ASN A 173 2.10 16.04 -12.83
N SER A 174 2.30 16.80 -13.90
CA SER A 174 2.03 16.30 -15.24
C SER A 174 3.09 15.29 -15.72
N ASP A 175 4.32 15.38 -15.17
CA ASP A 175 5.40 14.53 -15.64
C ASP A 175 5.46 13.18 -14.93
N ILE A 176 4.85 13.09 -13.74
CA ILE A 176 4.85 11.85 -12.97
C ILE A 176 3.98 10.77 -13.63
N PHE A 177 2.95 11.19 -14.35
CA PHE A 177 1.93 10.28 -14.86
C PHE A 177 1.98 10.08 -16.38
N SER A 178 2.97 10.69 -17.07
CA SER A 178 3.09 10.58 -18.53
C SER A 178 4.03 9.49 -18.99
N SER A 179 4.76 8.82 -18.08
CA SER A 179 5.61 7.70 -18.50
C SER A 179 4.81 6.40 -18.47
N LYS A 180 4.72 5.76 -19.60
CA LYS A 180 4.04 4.49 -19.85
C LYS A 180 4.66 3.34 -19.06
#